data_70e17a7e1cbc4ef38872851e8177dfb0
#
_entry.id   70e17a7e1cbc4ef38872851e8177dfb0
#
_cell.length_a   1.000
_cell.length_b   1.000
_cell.length_c   1.000
_cell.angle_alpha   90.00
_cell.angle_beta   90.00
_cell.angle_gamma   90.00
#
_symmetry.space_group_name_H-M   'P 1'
#
loop_
_entity.id
_entity.type
_entity.pdbx_description
1 polymer ?
#
loop_
_entity_poly.entity_id
_entity_poly.type
_entity_poly.pdbx_seq_one_letter_code
_entity_poly.pdbx_strand_id
1 'polypeptide(L)'
;MMLNDQDYLDAIHDKIQGESTNAEFAVETTGIEFAEIFSNMDDDYMKARSADIKDISDNLVRKLSNENDGSDLYDEDENGKQYIIVADDLAPSETIRLNRKRVLAFVTREGSTNSHTAILARTMNIPALVSTPIVTGVDGKTAIVDGNSGTMILEPDKDVLAEYQDKLKEKEEREKRLQQLKGKPVITKDGRKIMLYANIGDVKDLDAVLENDADGIGLFRSEFLYLGSSDYPTEEEQFQAYKSVAERMEGKRVVIRTLDIGADKKVDYFDLQKEDNPALGYRAIRICLTRPEIFKTQLRALYRASAYGKIAIMIPMIISVWEVQKVKEIMCEVKEELSKENIPYQEVEFGIMIETPAAVMVADELAKEVDFFSIGTNDLTQYTLAIDRQNSQLDRFYDAHHPAVLKMIQMVIDSAHRANIWAGICGELGADLTLTDTFLKMGIDELSVSPAMVLSVKENIMK
;
A
#
# COMPACT_ATOMS: atom_id res chain seq x y z
N MET A 1 23.68 2.31 -6.28
CA MET A 1 23.72 3.74 -6.58
C MET A 1 24.88 4.39 -5.85
N MET A 2 24.98 4.35 -4.51
CA MET A 2 26.09 4.96 -3.75
C MET A 2 27.49 4.41 -4.04
N LEU A 3 27.65 3.12 -4.29
CA LEU A 3 28.95 2.53 -4.69
C LEU A 3 29.47 3.05 -6.03
N ASN A 4 28.69 3.80 -6.78
CA ASN A 4 29.06 4.49 -8.00
C ASN A 4 28.94 6.02 -7.87
N ASP A 5 28.69 6.53 -6.66
CA ASP A 5 28.62 7.94 -6.37
C ASP A 5 30.04 8.50 -6.28
N GLN A 6 30.34 9.50 -7.14
CA GLN A 6 31.69 10.01 -7.27
C GLN A 6 32.12 10.79 -6.02
N ASP A 7 31.21 11.53 -5.40
CA ASP A 7 31.51 12.34 -4.23
C ASP A 7 31.85 11.44 -3.00
N TYR A 8 31.12 10.32 -2.86
CA TYR A 8 31.39 9.34 -1.81
C TYR A 8 32.74 8.63 -2.01
N LEU A 9 33.03 8.23 -3.26
CA LEU A 9 34.28 7.56 -3.60
C LEU A 9 35.49 8.50 -3.47
N ASP A 10 35.36 9.75 -3.92
CA ASP A 10 36.41 10.74 -3.82
C ASP A 10 36.72 11.10 -2.35
N ALA A 11 35.68 11.22 -1.49
CA ALA A 11 35.86 11.44 -0.06
C ALA A 11 36.64 10.30 0.63
N ILE A 12 36.35 9.04 0.28
CA ILE A 12 37.11 7.88 0.77
C ILE A 12 38.55 7.94 0.26
N HIS A 13 38.76 8.25 -1.01
CA HIS A 13 40.08 8.34 -1.62
C HIS A 13 40.96 9.42 -0.97
N ASP A 14 40.33 10.59 -0.75
CA ASP A 14 41.01 11.74 -0.12
C ASP A 14 41.47 11.39 1.32
N LYS A 15 40.65 10.67 2.10
CA LYS A 15 41.05 10.21 3.43
C LYS A 15 42.20 9.21 3.38
N ILE A 16 42.16 8.25 2.45
CA ILE A 16 43.25 7.26 2.29
C ILE A 16 44.55 7.95 1.88
N GLN A 17 44.51 8.85 0.90
CA GLN A 17 45.72 9.48 0.36
C GLN A 17 46.20 10.71 1.18
N GLY A 18 45.25 11.54 1.62
CA GLY A 18 45.56 12.80 2.34
C GLY A 18 45.87 12.59 3.81
N GLU A 19 45.17 11.68 4.49
CA GLU A 19 45.30 11.42 5.91
C GLU A 19 46.13 10.16 6.23
N SER A 20 46.52 9.39 5.19
CA SER A 20 47.27 8.13 5.33
C SER A 20 46.54 7.09 6.20
N THR A 21 45.22 7.03 6.12
CA THR A 21 44.38 6.06 6.85
C THR A 21 44.25 4.76 6.07
N ASN A 22 43.86 3.67 6.74
CA ASN A 22 43.50 2.42 6.05
C ASN A 22 42.11 2.54 5.39
N ALA A 23 41.81 1.64 4.50
CA ALA A 23 40.55 1.68 3.72
C ALA A 23 39.34 1.51 4.62
N GLU A 24 39.40 0.65 5.62
CA GLU A 24 38.30 0.37 6.55
C GLU A 24 37.90 1.64 7.30
N PHE A 25 38.87 2.33 7.89
CA PHE A 25 38.62 3.58 8.62
C PHE A 25 38.14 4.70 7.71
N ALA A 26 38.67 4.81 6.48
CA ALA A 26 38.24 5.81 5.53
C ALA A 26 36.78 5.60 5.12
N VAL A 27 36.37 4.34 4.88
CA VAL A 27 34.96 3.99 4.53
C VAL A 27 34.03 4.25 5.72
N GLU A 28 34.39 3.80 6.92
CA GLU A 28 33.60 3.99 8.14
C GLU A 28 33.33 5.48 8.42
N THR A 29 34.40 6.28 8.45
CA THR A 29 34.28 7.71 8.76
C THR A 29 33.53 8.48 7.68
N THR A 30 33.74 8.17 6.39
CA THR A 30 33.01 8.78 5.30
C THR A 30 31.53 8.38 5.36
N GLY A 31 31.24 7.13 5.68
CA GLY A 31 29.87 6.63 5.87
C GLY A 31 29.11 7.39 6.97
N ILE A 32 29.77 7.63 8.10
CA ILE A 32 29.19 8.40 9.21
C ILE A 32 28.93 9.86 8.78
N GLU A 33 29.89 10.51 8.15
CA GLU A 33 29.77 11.91 7.70
C GLU A 33 28.63 12.09 6.68
N PHE A 34 28.56 11.22 5.68
CA PHE A 34 27.47 11.26 4.69
C PHE A 34 26.12 10.96 5.33
N ALA A 35 26.05 9.97 6.23
CA ALA A 35 24.83 9.66 6.96
C ALA A 35 24.34 10.84 7.83
N GLU A 36 25.26 11.56 8.47
CA GLU A 36 24.94 12.78 9.23
C GLU A 36 24.41 13.91 8.32
N ILE A 37 25.04 14.10 7.16
CA ILE A 37 24.57 15.10 6.17
C ILE A 37 23.13 14.79 5.78
N PHE A 38 22.83 13.55 5.43
CA PHE A 38 21.48 13.13 5.03
C PHE A 38 20.47 13.18 6.18
N SER A 39 20.88 12.85 7.40
CA SER A 39 20.01 12.91 8.58
C SER A 39 19.61 14.34 8.97
N ASN A 40 20.44 15.33 8.63
CA ASN A 40 20.22 16.75 8.90
C ASN A 40 19.50 17.48 7.78
N MET A 41 19.17 16.82 6.67
CA MET A 41 18.35 17.41 5.61
C MET A 41 16.91 17.57 6.08
N ASP A 42 16.21 18.60 5.60
CA ASP A 42 14.79 18.83 5.95
C ASP A 42 13.83 17.83 5.25
N ASP A 43 14.33 16.96 4.39
CA ASP A 43 13.60 15.99 3.63
C ASP A 43 13.55 14.62 4.32
N ASP A 44 12.35 14.13 4.67
CA ASP A 44 12.18 12.84 5.36
C ASP A 44 12.60 11.63 4.52
N TYR A 45 12.53 11.72 3.19
CA TYR A 45 13.04 10.68 2.29
C TYR A 45 14.58 10.63 2.31
N MET A 46 15.24 11.79 2.34
CA MET A 46 16.70 11.86 2.46
C MET A 46 17.16 11.43 3.85
N LYS A 47 16.41 11.78 4.91
CA LYS A 47 16.68 11.26 6.27
C LYS A 47 16.62 9.74 6.34
N ALA A 48 15.63 9.13 5.70
CA ALA A 48 15.52 7.67 5.64
C ALA A 48 16.73 7.01 4.94
N ARG A 49 17.31 7.68 3.94
CA ARG A 49 18.54 7.20 3.25
C ARG A 49 19.80 7.26 4.09
N SER A 50 19.83 7.99 5.19
CA SER A 50 20.93 7.96 6.14
C SER A 50 21.22 6.54 6.64
N ALA A 51 20.18 5.73 6.88
CA ALA A 51 20.31 4.34 7.27
C ALA A 51 20.92 3.48 6.15
N ASP A 52 20.50 3.69 4.89
CA ASP A 52 21.05 2.97 3.73
C ASP A 52 22.55 3.26 3.55
N ILE A 53 22.98 4.51 3.81
CA ILE A 53 24.38 4.92 3.72
C ILE A 53 25.23 4.19 4.76
N LYS A 54 24.76 4.13 6.00
CA LYS A 54 25.43 3.38 7.07
C LYS A 54 25.54 1.90 6.70
N ASP A 55 24.45 1.28 6.28
CA ASP A 55 24.43 -0.15 5.91
C ASP A 55 25.42 -0.47 4.78
N ILE A 56 25.49 0.35 3.73
CA ILE A 56 26.44 0.18 2.63
C ILE A 56 27.89 0.32 3.14
N SER A 57 28.16 1.32 3.97
CA SER A 57 29.50 1.57 4.53
C SER A 57 29.95 0.44 5.45
N ASP A 58 29.08 -0.02 6.35
CA ASP A 58 29.34 -1.13 7.26
C ASP A 58 29.60 -2.45 6.49
N ASN A 59 28.85 -2.69 5.42
CA ASN A 59 29.07 -3.85 4.53
C ASN A 59 30.42 -3.77 3.81
N LEU A 60 30.86 -2.58 3.39
CA LEU A 60 32.17 -2.39 2.78
C LEU A 60 33.29 -2.62 3.81
N VAL A 61 33.17 -2.08 5.01
CA VAL A 61 34.13 -2.27 6.09
C VAL A 61 34.29 -3.76 6.41
N ARG A 62 33.19 -4.49 6.60
CA ARG A 62 33.21 -5.95 6.86
C ARG A 62 33.92 -6.72 5.74
N LYS A 63 33.67 -6.36 4.48
CA LYS A 63 34.34 -7.00 3.33
C LYS A 63 35.83 -6.68 3.27
N LEU A 64 36.23 -5.47 3.63
CA LEU A 64 37.64 -5.06 3.67
C LEU A 64 38.40 -5.73 4.82
N SER A 65 37.76 -5.87 5.97
CA SER A 65 38.36 -6.49 7.17
C SER A 65 38.53 -8.00 7.08
N ASN A 66 38.06 -8.65 5.98
CA ASN A 66 37.99 -10.10 5.88
C ASN A 66 37.33 -10.77 7.11
N GLU A 67 36.53 -10.04 7.84
CA GLU A 67 35.69 -10.65 8.86
C GLU A 67 34.74 -11.62 8.15
N ASN A 68 34.77 -12.87 8.58
CA ASN A 68 33.85 -13.87 8.10
C ASN A 68 32.45 -13.26 8.18
N ASP A 69 31.87 -13.07 7.01
CA ASP A 69 30.56 -12.55 6.82
C ASP A 69 29.64 -13.39 7.72
N GLY A 70 29.19 -12.85 8.84
CA GLY A 70 28.33 -13.59 9.80
C GLY A 70 27.09 -14.25 9.20
N SER A 71 27.21 -14.65 7.91
CA SER A 71 26.26 -15.43 7.16
C SER A 71 25.88 -16.74 7.84
N ASP A 72 26.79 -17.24 8.69
CA ASP A 72 26.62 -18.50 9.40
C ASP A 72 25.86 -18.36 10.73
N LEU A 73 25.68 -17.15 11.28
CA LEU A 73 25.00 -16.95 12.56
C LEU A 73 23.51 -17.33 12.53
N TYR A 74 22.90 -17.36 11.35
CA TYR A 74 21.48 -17.64 11.21
C TYR A 74 21.17 -19.02 10.58
N ASP A 75 22.16 -19.72 10.04
CA ASP A 75 21.97 -21.01 9.34
C ASP A 75 22.63 -22.22 10.01
N GLU A 76 23.54 -22.04 10.98
CA GLU A 76 24.34 -23.12 11.57
C GLU A 76 23.57 -24.06 12.53
N ASP A 77 22.32 -23.79 12.87
CA ASP A 77 21.58 -24.73 13.71
C ASP A 77 20.89 -25.80 12.82
N GLU A 78 21.55 -26.92 12.63
CA GLU A 78 21.05 -28.11 11.91
C GLU A 78 19.71 -28.65 12.47
N ASN A 79 19.29 -28.20 13.64
CA ASN A 79 18.07 -28.66 14.32
C ASN A 79 16.79 -28.00 13.89
N GLY A 80 16.81 -27.03 12.96
CA GLY A 80 15.61 -26.40 12.42
C GLY A 80 14.80 -25.58 13.43
N LYS A 81 15.42 -25.09 14.51
CA LYS A 81 14.72 -24.25 15.51
C LYS A 81 14.22 -22.96 14.91
N GLN A 82 13.02 -22.59 15.30
CA GLN A 82 12.43 -21.30 14.99
C GLN A 82 12.84 -20.28 16.07
N TYR A 83 12.98 -19.00 15.69
CA TYR A 83 13.47 -17.97 16.59
C TYR A 83 12.79 -16.63 16.37
N ILE A 84 12.86 -15.78 17.39
CA ILE A 84 12.47 -14.36 17.38
C ILE A 84 13.75 -13.55 17.27
N ILE A 85 13.80 -12.60 16.36
CA ILE A 85 14.93 -11.68 16.24
C ILE A 85 14.67 -10.45 17.12
N VAL A 86 15.67 -10.16 17.98
CA VAL A 86 15.66 -8.99 18.86
C VAL A 86 16.91 -8.17 18.54
N ALA A 87 16.73 -6.93 18.10
CA ALA A 87 17.80 -6.05 17.66
C ALA A 87 17.55 -4.60 18.04
N ASP A 88 18.58 -3.76 17.98
CA ASP A 88 18.36 -2.30 18.10
C ASP A 88 17.63 -1.77 16.89
N ASP A 89 18.07 -2.12 15.69
CA ASP A 89 17.40 -1.96 14.40
C ASP A 89 17.83 -3.10 13.48
N LEU A 90 17.20 -3.27 12.34
CA LEU A 90 17.55 -4.27 11.34
C LEU A 90 17.82 -3.58 10.01
N ALA A 91 19.07 -3.67 9.57
CA ALA A 91 19.46 -3.14 8.27
C ALA A 91 18.85 -3.96 7.11
N PRO A 92 18.57 -3.33 5.96
CA PRO A 92 18.05 -4.01 4.76
C PRO A 92 18.90 -5.21 4.35
N SER A 93 20.22 -5.10 4.42
CA SER A 93 21.17 -6.17 4.07
C SER A 93 21.09 -7.38 5.00
N GLU A 94 20.83 -7.16 6.28
CA GLU A 94 20.67 -8.25 7.27
C GLU A 94 19.37 -9.01 7.02
N THR A 95 18.31 -8.31 6.62
CA THR A 95 17.00 -8.91 6.38
C THR A 95 16.95 -9.80 5.14
N ILE A 96 17.78 -9.53 4.12
CA ILE A 96 17.89 -10.36 2.91
C ILE A 96 18.45 -11.76 3.23
N ARG A 97 19.29 -11.86 4.26
CA ARG A 97 19.98 -13.09 4.66
C ARG A 97 19.16 -13.99 5.59
N LEU A 98 18.03 -13.50 6.10
CA LEU A 98 17.21 -14.23 7.05
C LEU A 98 16.52 -15.43 6.41
N ASN A 99 16.59 -16.58 7.08
CA ASN A 99 15.76 -17.71 6.72
C ASN A 99 14.31 -17.46 7.13
N ARG A 100 13.51 -16.95 6.19
CA ARG A 100 12.12 -16.54 6.39
C ARG A 100 11.21 -17.62 6.98
N LYS A 101 11.55 -18.88 6.85
CA LYS A 101 10.74 -20.00 7.40
C LYS A 101 11.01 -20.23 8.89
N ARG A 102 12.09 -19.67 9.41
CA ARG A 102 12.53 -19.89 10.81
C ARG A 102 12.25 -18.69 11.70
N VAL A 103 12.11 -17.49 11.13
CA VAL A 103 11.81 -16.27 11.87
C VAL A 103 10.34 -16.22 12.24
N LEU A 104 10.03 -16.18 13.54
CA LEU A 104 8.67 -16.10 14.07
C LEU A 104 8.19 -14.68 14.31
N ALA A 105 9.11 -13.77 14.68
CA ALA A 105 8.78 -12.37 14.95
C ALA A 105 10.05 -11.49 14.92
N PHE A 106 9.83 -10.18 14.77
CA PHE A 106 10.85 -9.16 14.99
C PHE A 106 10.51 -8.31 16.22
N VAL A 107 11.52 -7.95 16.98
CA VAL A 107 11.40 -6.96 18.06
C VAL A 107 12.58 -5.99 17.96
N THR A 108 12.31 -4.71 17.72
CA THR A 108 13.36 -3.71 17.61
C THR A 108 13.21 -2.59 18.64
N ARG A 109 14.34 -2.08 19.14
CA ARG A 109 14.38 -0.95 20.07
C ARG A 109 14.04 0.35 19.37
N GLU A 110 14.49 0.49 18.13
CA GLU A 110 14.27 1.64 17.27
C GLU A 110 13.26 1.30 16.17
N GLY A 111 12.93 2.29 15.36
CA GLY A 111 12.03 2.13 14.22
C GLY A 111 10.62 2.65 14.47
N SER A 112 9.85 2.64 13.42
CA SER A 112 8.43 3.05 13.39
C SER A 112 7.60 2.01 12.66
N THR A 113 6.30 2.20 12.63
CA THR A 113 5.39 1.34 11.85
C THR A 113 5.68 1.37 10.34
N ASN A 114 6.44 2.34 9.87
CA ASN A 114 6.90 2.49 8.48
C ASN A 114 8.37 2.14 8.30
N SER A 115 9.07 1.63 9.32
CA SER A 115 10.45 1.19 9.21
C SER A 115 10.59 -0.02 8.28
N HIS A 116 11.81 -0.24 7.78
CA HIS A 116 12.10 -1.39 6.91
C HIS A 116 11.73 -2.72 7.57
N THR A 117 12.05 -2.89 8.86
CA THR A 117 11.68 -4.06 9.67
C THR A 117 10.17 -4.29 9.73
N ALA A 118 9.38 -3.22 9.93
CA ALA A 118 7.92 -3.32 9.98
C ALA A 118 7.32 -3.70 8.61
N ILE A 119 7.87 -3.15 7.53
CA ILE A 119 7.48 -3.50 6.15
C ILE A 119 7.81 -4.96 5.85
N LEU A 120 9.00 -5.41 6.21
CA LEU A 120 9.41 -6.81 6.04
C LEU A 120 8.51 -7.77 6.81
N ALA A 121 8.21 -7.48 8.08
CA ALA A 121 7.33 -8.29 8.90
C ALA A 121 5.94 -8.44 8.27
N ARG A 122 5.37 -7.35 7.74
CA ARG A 122 4.10 -7.38 7.01
C ARG A 122 4.19 -8.26 5.76
N THR A 123 5.28 -8.15 5.00
CA THR A 123 5.52 -8.99 3.80
C THR A 123 5.64 -10.47 4.17
N MET A 124 6.26 -10.77 5.32
CA MET A 124 6.38 -12.13 5.85
C MET A 124 5.15 -12.62 6.60
N ASN A 125 4.17 -11.76 6.85
CA ASN A 125 2.97 -12.03 7.67
C ASN A 125 3.32 -12.55 9.08
N ILE A 126 4.32 -11.96 9.73
CA ILE A 126 4.75 -12.29 11.09
C ILE A 126 4.64 -11.07 12.01
N PRO A 127 4.51 -11.28 13.34
CA PRO A 127 4.48 -10.20 14.31
C PRO A 127 5.76 -9.36 14.29
N ALA A 128 5.62 -8.04 14.47
CA ALA A 128 6.74 -7.14 14.73
C ALA A 128 6.36 -6.14 15.82
N LEU A 129 7.26 -5.92 16.74
CA LEU A 129 7.21 -4.85 17.72
C LEU A 129 8.38 -3.90 17.46
N VAL A 130 8.08 -2.65 17.22
CA VAL A 130 9.08 -1.58 17.01
C VAL A 130 9.03 -0.58 18.17
N SER A 131 10.09 0.21 18.35
CA SER A 131 10.21 1.14 19.49
C SER A 131 9.98 0.47 20.84
N THR A 132 10.44 -0.77 21.00
CA THR A 132 10.22 -1.59 22.19
C THR A 132 11.44 -1.46 23.14
N PRO A 133 11.24 -1.19 24.45
CA PRO A 133 12.33 -1.17 25.40
C PRO A 133 12.90 -2.58 25.58
N ILE A 134 14.04 -2.85 24.94
CA ILE A 134 14.69 -4.16 24.98
C ILE A 134 15.65 -4.21 26.16
N VAL A 135 15.54 -5.28 26.96
CA VAL A 135 16.48 -5.59 28.05
C VAL A 135 17.65 -6.40 27.49
N THR A 136 18.87 -6.12 27.91
CA THR A 136 20.07 -6.91 27.54
C THR A 136 20.00 -8.33 28.13
N GLY A 137 20.59 -9.31 27.44
CA GLY A 137 20.66 -10.69 27.92
C GLY A 137 19.40 -11.52 27.64
N VAL A 138 18.70 -11.24 26.54
CA VAL A 138 17.52 -11.99 26.08
C VAL A 138 17.88 -13.18 25.18
N ASP A 139 19.10 -13.26 24.73
CA ASP A 139 19.56 -14.30 23.82
C ASP A 139 19.38 -15.71 24.40
N GLY A 140 18.91 -16.63 23.57
CA GLY A 140 18.63 -18.02 23.97
C GLY A 140 17.41 -18.23 24.89
N LYS A 141 16.70 -17.17 25.27
CA LYS A 141 15.52 -17.26 26.11
C LYS A 141 14.25 -17.56 25.31
N THR A 142 13.30 -18.24 25.96
CA THR A 142 11.96 -18.39 25.39
C THR A 142 11.18 -17.10 25.53
N ALA A 143 10.53 -16.68 24.43
CA ALA A 143 9.72 -15.47 24.41
C ALA A 143 8.40 -15.68 23.65
N ILE A 144 7.41 -14.88 23.99
CA ILE A 144 6.16 -14.70 23.24
C ILE A 144 6.15 -13.29 22.69
N VAL A 145 5.78 -13.14 21.42
CA VAL A 145 5.56 -11.84 20.78
C VAL A 145 4.15 -11.81 20.20
N ASP A 146 3.35 -10.88 20.70
CA ASP A 146 1.98 -10.64 20.24
C ASP A 146 1.91 -9.25 19.57
N GLY A 147 1.87 -9.25 18.24
CA GLY A 147 1.78 -8.03 17.45
C GLY A 147 0.43 -7.32 17.55
N ASN A 148 -0.64 -8.02 17.99
CA ASN A 148 -1.96 -7.41 18.13
C ASN A 148 -2.07 -6.58 19.41
N SER A 149 -1.52 -7.10 20.51
CA SER A 149 -1.52 -6.40 21.82
C SER A 149 -0.28 -5.51 22.02
N GLY A 150 0.72 -5.60 21.12
CA GLY A 150 1.99 -4.89 21.29
C GLY A 150 2.82 -5.43 22.48
N THR A 151 2.73 -6.73 22.79
CA THR A 151 3.31 -7.31 23.99
C THR A 151 4.43 -8.30 23.66
N MET A 152 5.55 -8.19 24.41
CA MET A 152 6.59 -9.20 24.49
C MET A 152 6.66 -9.77 25.90
N ILE A 153 6.62 -11.10 26.05
CA ILE A 153 6.74 -11.80 27.34
C ILE A 153 7.99 -12.66 27.29
N LEU A 154 8.96 -12.36 28.14
CA LEU A 154 10.19 -13.14 28.29
C LEU A 154 10.03 -14.21 29.37
N GLU A 155 10.57 -15.41 29.10
CA GLU A 155 10.50 -16.54 30.02
C GLU A 155 9.09 -16.74 30.61
N PRO A 156 8.03 -16.87 29.74
CA PRO A 156 6.65 -17.01 30.20
C PRO A 156 6.53 -18.24 31.13
N ASP A 157 5.69 -18.11 32.13
CA ASP A 157 5.30 -19.31 32.93
C ASP A 157 4.52 -20.30 32.04
N LYS A 158 4.32 -21.51 32.60
CA LYS A 158 3.70 -22.62 31.85
C LYS A 158 2.27 -22.31 31.44
N ASP A 159 1.54 -21.59 32.27
CA ASP A 159 0.12 -21.32 32.06
C ASP A 159 -0.04 -20.27 30.95
N VAL A 160 0.77 -19.20 30.98
CA VAL A 160 0.82 -18.17 29.93
C VAL A 160 1.30 -18.78 28.62
N LEU A 161 2.34 -19.61 28.64
CA LEU A 161 2.80 -20.29 27.43
C LEU A 161 1.72 -21.16 26.80
N ALA A 162 0.97 -21.94 27.62
CA ALA A 162 -0.13 -22.74 27.14
C ALA A 162 -1.26 -21.91 26.53
N GLU A 163 -1.64 -20.78 27.15
CA GLU A 163 -2.65 -19.88 26.61
C GLU A 163 -2.26 -19.38 25.20
N TYR A 164 -1.01 -18.93 25.02
CA TYR A 164 -0.57 -18.44 23.71
C TYR A 164 -0.36 -19.55 22.68
N GLN A 165 0.00 -20.76 23.12
CA GLN A 165 0.02 -21.93 22.23
C GLN A 165 -1.38 -22.29 21.73
N ASP A 166 -2.40 -22.16 22.56
CA ASP A 166 -3.79 -22.41 22.15
C ASP A 166 -4.26 -21.29 21.20
N LYS A 167 -3.94 -20.01 21.46
CA LYS A 167 -4.20 -18.91 20.51
C LYS A 167 -3.53 -19.16 19.15
N LEU A 168 -2.29 -19.68 19.14
CA LEU A 168 -1.59 -20.01 17.90
C LEU A 168 -2.30 -21.12 17.13
N LYS A 169 -2.73 -22.20 17.82
CA LYS A 169 -3.51 -23.29 17.20
C LYS A 169 -4.83 -22.78 16.62
N GLU A 170 -5.55 -21.95 17.36
CA GLU A 170 -6.80 -21.36 16.87
C GLU A 170 -6.56 -20.51 15.60
N LYS A 171 -5.45 -19.74 15.56
CA LYS A 171 -5.04 -18.98 14.38
C LYS A 171 -4.76 -19.92 13.20
N GLU A 172 -3.95 -20.97 13.39
CA GLU A 172 -3.64 -21.93 12.33
C GLU A 172 -4.88 -22.68 11.82
N GLU A 173 -5.78 -23.05 12.71
CA GLU A 173 -7.06 -23.68 12.33
C GLU A 173 -7.95 -22.70 11.55
N ARG A 174 -7.98 -21.44 11.96
CA ARG A 174 -8.68 -20.40 11.23
C ARG A 174 -8.08 -20.21 9.84
N GLU A 175 -6.76 -20.12 9.71
CA GLU A 175 -6.08 -20.00 8.42
C GLU A 175 -6.40 -21.18 7.51
N LYS A 176 -6.38 -22.42 8.04
CA LYS A 176 -6.80 -23.62 7.29
C LYS A 176 -8.25 -23.54 6.80
N ARG A 177 -9.18 -23.05 7.65
CA ARG A 177 -10.57 -22.83 7.23
C ARG A 177 -10.68 -21.78 6.14
N LEU A 178 -9.94 -20.67 6.27
CA LEU A 178 -9.91 -19.61 5.26
C LEU A 178 -9.42 -20.14 3.90
N GLN A 179 -8.37 -20.96 3.87
CA GLN A 179 -7.89 -21.56 2.63
C GLN A 179 -8.94 -22.44 1.93
N GLN A 180 -9.85 -23.08 2.69
CA GLN A 180 -10.95 -23.87 2.12
C GLN A 180 -12.06 -23.03 1.46
N LEU A 181 -12.02 -21.70 1.62
CA LEU A 181 -12.96 -20.78 0.96
C LEU A 181 -12.52 -20.41 -0.46
N LYS A 182 -11.27 -20.68 -0.83
CA LYS A 182 -10.78 -20.42 -2.19
C LYS A 182 -11.60 -21.17 -3.23
N GLY A 183 -11.85 -20.55 -4.37
CA GLY A 183 -12.67 -21.07 -5.45
C GLY A 183 -14.19 -21.05 -5.19
N LYS A 184 -14.64 -20.67 -3.99
CA LYS A 184 -16.08 -20.56 -3.72
C LYS A 184 -16.59 -19.16 -4.05
N PRO A 185 -17.77 -19.02 -4.63
CA PRO A 185 -18.38 -17.71 -4.85
C PRO A 185 -18.74 -17.06 -3.49
N VAL A 186 -18.61 -15.74 -3.41
CA VAL A 186 -19.00 -14.96 -2.23
C VAL A 186 -20.50 -14.72 -2.26
N ILE A 187 -21.24 -15.50 -1.50
CA ILE A 187 -22.71 -15.47 -1.47
C ILE A 187 -23.15 -15.27 -0.01
N THR A 188 -23.98 -14.28 0.22
CA THR A 188 -24.60 -14.01 1.52
C THR A 188 -25.64 -15.08 1.87
N LYS A 189 -26.06 -15.15 3.14
CA LYS A 189 -27.11 -16.08 3.58
C LYS A 189 -28.45 -15.94 2.86
N ASP A 190 -28.77 -14.73 2.41
CA ASP A 190 -29.98 -14.44 1.62
C ASP A 190 -29.82 -14.70 0.11
N GLY A 191 -28.68 -15.24 -0.32
CA GLY A 191 -28.39 -15.66 -1.68
C GLY A 191 -27.86 -14.56 -2.60
N ARG A 192 -27.55 -13.36 -2.10
CA ARG A 192 -26.95 -12.29 -2.89
C ARG A 192 -25.47 -12.58 -3.14
N LYS A 193 -25.03 -12.40 -4.37
CA LYS A 193 -23.60 -12.44 -4.71
C LYS A 193 -22.98 -11.08 -4.44
N ILE A 194 -21.88 -11.08 -3.70
CA ILE A 194 -21.03 -9.89 -3.46
C ILE A 194 -19.74 -10.03 -4.24
N MET A 195 -19.30 -8.98 -4.90
CA MET A 195 -17.97 -8.92 -5.53
C MET A 195 -16.94 -8.61 -4.45
N LEU A 196 -15.99 -9.50 -4.24
CA LEU A 196 -14.93 -9.29 -3.25
C LEU A 196 -13.60 -9.11 -3.97
N TYR A 197 -13.17 -7.87 -4.05
CA TYR A 197 -12.00 -7.44 -4.80
C TYR A 197 -10.83 -7.10 -3.89
N ALA A 198 -9.65 -7.00 -4.50
CA ALA A 198 -8.44 -6.59 -3.80
C ALA A 198 -8.05 -5.15 -4.16
N ASN A 199 -7.44 -4.45 -3.20
CA ASN A 199 -6.74 -3.18 -3.41
C ASN A 199 -5.26 -3.45 -3.61
N ILE A 200 -4.66 -2.84 -4.63
CA ILE A 200 -3.22 -2.92 -4.90
C ILE A 200 -2.62 -1.53 -5.06
N GLY A 201 -1.35 -1.40 -4.66
CA GLY A 201 -0.53 -0.20 -4.82
C GLY A 201 0.56 -0.35 -5.87
N ASP A 202 0.95 -1.59 -6.19
CA ASP A 202 1.99 -1.91 -7.18
C ASP A 202 1.59 -3.20 -7.92
N VAL A 203 2.16 -3.40 -9.11
CA VAL A 203 2.03 -4.64 -9.89
C VAL A 203 2.57 -5.87 -9.13
N LYS A 204 3.52 -5.67 -8.23
CA LYS A 204 4.07 -6.73 -7.37
C LYS A 204 3.05 -7.34 -6.41
N ASP A 205 1.98 -6.61 -6.09
CA ASP A 205 0.92 -7.08 -5.19
C ASP A 205 0.05 -8.18 -5.83
N LEU A 206 0.15 -8.39 -7.14
CA LEU A 206 -0.68 -9.35 -7.87
C LEU A 206 -0.54 -10.78 -7.37
N ASP A 207 0.66 -11.20 -6.95
CA ASP A 207 0.85 -12.55 -6.41
C ASP A 207 -0.03 -12.76 -5.18
N ALA A 208 -0.07 -11.78 -4.29
CA ALA A 208 -0.93 -11.82 -3.11
C ALA A 208 -2.43 -11.77 -3.46
N VAL A 209 -2.83 -11.03 -4.51
CA VAL A 209 -4.22 -11.00 -5.00
C VAL A 209 -4.67 -12.37 -5.47
N LEU A 210 -3.85 -13.02 -6.30
CA LEU A 210 -4.14 -14.34 -6.85
C LEU A 210 -4.09 -15.42 -5.78
N GLU A 211 -3.12 -15.34 -4.86
CA GLU A 211 -2.99 -16.26 -3.75
C GLU A 211 -4.20 -16.20 -2.79
N ASN A 212 -4.80 -15.03 -2.59
CA ASN A 212 -5.97 -14.86 -1.72
C ASN A 212 -7.32 -14.98 -2.45
N ASP A 213 -7.31 -15.40 -3.72
CA ASP A 213 -8.53 -15.72 -4.51
C ASP A 213 -9.52 -14.55 -4.60
N ALA A 214 -9.02 -13.33 -4.81
CA ALA A 214 -9.89 -12.18 -5.06
C ALA A 214 -10.66 -12.33 -6.38
N ASP A 215 -11.92 -11.89 -6.40
CA ASP A 215 -12.78 -11.92 -7.60
C ASP A 215 -12.36 -10.88 -8.66
N GLY A 216 -11.53 -9.91 -8.28
CA GLY A 216 -11.03 -8.84 -9.14
C GLY A 216 -10.13 -7.89 -8.36
N ILE A 217 -9.79 -6.77 -8.98
CA ILE A 217 -9.13 -5.62 -8.35
C ILE A 217 -10.13 -4.46 -8.36
N GLY A 218 -10.51 -3.97 -7.18
CA GLY A 218 -11.45 -2.86 -7.04
C GLY A 218 -10.77 -1.51 -6.88
N LEU A 219 -9.47 -1.52 -6.55
CA LEU A 219 -8.65 -0.33 -6.53
C LEU A 219 -7.22 -0.68 -6.92
N PHE A 220 -6.81 -0.28 -8.10
CA PHE A 220 -5.40 -0.20 -8.48
C PHE A 220 -4.98 1.27 -8.43
N ARG A 221 -4.11 1.61 -7.49
CA ARG A 221 -3.58 2.96 -7.30
C ARG A 221 -2.47 3.21 -8.31
N SER A 222 -2.75 4.01 -9.35
CA SER A 222 -1.77 4.27 -10.42
C SER A 222 -0.65 5.22 -10.01
N GLU A 223 -0.72 5.84 -8.84
CA GLU A 223 0.24 6.84 -8.35
C GLU A 223 1.66 6.29 -8.21
N PHE A 224 1.83 4.99 -7.98
CA PHE A 224 3.16 4.38 -7.87
C PHE A 224 4.00 4.59 -9.13
N LEU A 225 3.37 4.67 -10.31
CA LEU A 225 4.07 4.95 -11.57
C LEU A 225 4.68 6.34 -11.59
N TYR A 226 4.03 7.28 -10.93
CA TYR A 226 4.48 8.67 -10.84
C TYR A 226 5.47 8.88 -9.70
N LEU A 227 5.23 8.25 -8.54
CA LEU A 227 6.08 8.41 -7.35
C LEU A 227 7.46 7.76 -7.52
N GLY A 228 7.59 6.74 -8.35
CA GLY A 228 8.85 6.03 -8.63
C GLY A 228 9.67 6.62 -9.78
N SER A 229 9.19 7.68 -10.43
CA SER A 229 9.79 8.26 -11.63
C SER A 229 10.42 9.62 -11.37
N SER A 230 11.44 9.98 -12.15
CA SER A 230 12.06 11.29 -12.13
C SER A 230 11.40 12.30 -13.09
N ASP A 231 10.45 11.84 -13.91
CA ASP A 231 9.67 12.62 -14.86
C ASP A 231 8.30 11.97 -15.05
N TYR A 232 7.39 12.60 -15.77
CA TYR A 232 6.07 12.05 -16.08
C TYR A 232 6.21 10.68 -16.76
N PRO A 233 5.55 9.63 -16.25
CA PRO A 233 5.60 8.33 -16.89
C PRO A 233 4.98 8.40 -18.28
N THR A 234 5.69 7.85 -19.25
CA THR A 234 5.27 7.81 -20.64
C THR A 234 4.01 6.96 -20.83
N GLU A 235 3.31 7.14 -21.96
CA GLU A 235 2.18 6.29 -22.34
C GLU A 235 2.57 4.80 -22.35
N GLU A 236 3.78 4.49 -22.84
CA GLU A 236 4.24 3.11 -22.95
C GLU A 236 4.52 2.47 -21.58
N GLU A 237 5.18 3.17 -20.67
CA GLU A 237 5.42 2.69 -19.30
C GLU A 237 4.12 2.41 -18.57
N GLN A 238 3.16 3.33 -18.64
CA GLN A 238 1.83 3.15 -18.06
C GLN A 238 1.09 1.98 -18.72
N PHE A 239 1.11 1.90 -20.05
CA PHE A 239 0.48 0.82 -20.79
C PHE A 239 1.02 -0.56 -20.39
N GLN A 240 2.34 -0.72 -20.28
CA GLN A 240 2.95 -2.00 -19.90
C GLN A 240 2.54 -2.42 -18.48
N ALA A 241 2.48 -1.49 -17.53
CA ALA A 241 2.01 -1.75 -16.18
C ALA A 241 0.54 -2.21 -16.17
N TYR A 242 -0.36 -1.47 -16.81
CA TYR A 242 -1.79 -1.79 -16.84
C TYR A 242 -2.08 -3.09 -17.62
N LYS A 243 -1.39 -3.30 -18.74
CA LYS A 243 -1.47 -4.54 -19.52
C LYS A 243 -1.05 -5.74 -18.70
N SER A 244 0.09 -5.68 -18.01
CA SER A 244 0.57 -6.77 -17.16
C SER A 244 -0.45 -7.19 -16.11
N VAL A 245 -1.12 -6.21 -15.49
CA VAL A 245 -2.19 -6.48 -14.50
C VAL A 245 -3.41 -7.10 -15.18
N ALA A 246 -3.86 -6.53 -16.31
CA ALA A 246 -5.04 -7.01 -17.03
C ALA A 246 -4.88 -8.45 -17.52
N GLU A 247 -3.71 -8.81 -18.07
CA GLU A 247 -3.40 -10.16 -18.54
C GLU A 247 -3.38 -11.18 -17.38
N ARG A 248 -2.70 -10.85 -16.27
CA ARG A 248 -2.56 -11.75 -15.12
C ARG A 248 -3.88 -11.96 -14.36
N MET A 249 -4.82 -11.02 -14.46
CA MET A 249 -6.16 -11.17 -13.86
C MET A 249 -7.10 -12.03 -14.69
N GLU A 250 -6.71 -12.55 -15.85
CA GLU A 250 -7.41 -13.57 -16.64
C GLU A 250 -8.92 -13.28 -16.85
N GLY A 251 -9.24 -12.04 -17.23
CA GLY A 251 -10.62 -11.58 -17.48
C GLY A 251 -11.41 -11.18 -16.24
N LYS A 252 -10.84 -11.28 -15.04
CA LYS A 252 -11.39 -10.65 -13.84
C LYS A 252 -11.30 -9.13 -13.98
N ARG A 253 -12.26 -8.40 -13.39
CA ARG A 253 -12.29 -6.93 -13.47
C ARG A 253 -11.10 -6.30 -12.74
N VAL A 254 -10.52 -5.28 -13.36
CA VAL A 254 -9.47 -4.45 -12.80
C VAL A 254 -9.92 -3.00 -12.84
N VAL A 255 -10.29 -2.43 -11.70
CA VAL A 255 -10.62 -1.01 -11.57
C VAL A 255 -9.32 -0.24 -11.32
N ILE A 256 -8.96 0.63 -12.28
CA ILE A 256 -7.76 1.45 -12.19
C ILE A 256 -8.17 2.90 -11.87
N ARG A 257 -7.70 3.39 -10.74
CA ARG A 257 -7.87 4.79 -10.36
C ARG A 257 -6.89 5.65 -11.14
N THR A 258 -7.39 6.69 -11.79
CA THR A 258 -6.53 7.68 -12.44
C THR A 258 -5.75 8.49 -11.40
N LEU A 259 -4.83 9.31 -11.86
CA LEU A 259 -3.93 10.13 -11.06
C LEU A 259 -4.62 10.75 -9.82
N ASP A 260 -4.07 10.46 -8.63
CA ASP A 260 -4.48 11.07 -7.36
C ASP A 260 -3.25 11.61 -6.61
N ILE A 261 -2.56 12.56 -7.24
CA ILE A 261 -1.42 13.29 -6.69
C ILE A 261 -1.85 14.70 -6.34
N GLY A 262 -1.28 15.24 -5.27
CA GLY A 262 -1.43 16.61 -4.81
C GLY A 262 -0.15 17.10 -4.15
N ALA A 263 -0.16 18.31 -3.60
CA ALA A 263 0.99 18.93 -2.94
C ALA A 263 1.42 18.22 -1.63
N ASP A 264 0.63 17.26 -1.14
CA ASP A 264 0.94 16.36 -0.04
C ASP A 264 1.94 15.25 -0.41
N LYS A 265 2.12 14.99 -1.70
CA LYS A 265 3.06 14.01 -2.24
C LYS A 265 4.21 14.74 -2.93
N LYS A 266 5.42 14.48 -2.48
CA LYS A 266 6.63 15.10 -3.05
C LYS A 266 6.94 14.49 -4.42
N VAL A 267 6.49 15.15 -5.47
CA VAL A 267 6.76 14.80 -6.86
C VAL A 267 7.24 16.07 -7.57
N ASP A 268 8.54 16.32 -7.52
CA ASP A 268 9.16 17.60 -7.90
C ASP A 268 8.84 18.02 -9.34
N TYR A 269 8.80 17.09 -10.29
CA TYR A 269 8.51 17.38 -11.69
C TYR A 269 7.05 17.81 -11.97
N PHE A 270 6.13 17.67 -10.99
CA PHE A 270 4.80 18.26 -11.11
C PHE A 270 4.80 19.76 -10.91
N ASP A 271 5.87 20.33 -10.31
CA ASP A 271 5.99 21.76 -10.00
C ASP A 271 4.72 22.29 -9.29
N LEU A 272 4.26 21.55 -8.29
CA LEU A 272 3.12 21.96 -7.49
C LEU A 272 3.57 22.95 -6.42
N GLN A 273 2.89 24.08 -6.36
CA GLN A 273 3.14 25.07 -5.31
C GLN A 273 2.79 24.47 -3.93
N LYS A 274 3.56 24.87 -2.93
CA LYS A 274 3.24 24.51 -1.55
C LYS A 274 1.90 25.14 -1.16
N GLU A 275 1.01 24.32 -0.66
CA GLU A 275 -0.33 24.70 -0.18
C GLU A 275 -0.44 24.54 1.32
N ASP A 276 -1.21 25.43 1.98
CA ASP A 276 -1.47 25.34 3.42
C ASP A 276 -2.34 24.12 3.77
N ASN A 277 -3.23 23.72 2.84
CA ASN A 277 -4.15 22.60 3.00
C ASN A 277 -4.12 21.70 1.75
N PRO A 278 -3.07 20.89 1.54
CA PRO A 278 -2.91 20.09 0.31
C PRO A 278 -4.07 19.15 0.03
N ALA A 279 -4.69 18.58 1.06
CA ALA A 279 -5.83 17.70 0.91
C ALA A 279 -7.05 18.40 0.28
N LEU A 280 -7.19 19.71 0.45
CA LEU A 280 -8.26 20.55 -0.11
C LEU A 280 -7.82 21.27 -1.39
N GLY A 281 -6.59 21.11 -1.80
CA GLY A 281 -5.91 21.91 -2.81
C GLY A 281 -6.00 21.38 -4.23
N TYR A 282 -4.96 21.70 -5.01
CA TYR A 282 -4.81 21.36 -6.41
C TYR A 282 -4.28 19.93 -6.56
N ARG A 283 -5.21 18.97 -6.68
CA ARG A 283 -4.90 17.53 -6.73
C ARG A 283 -5.84 16.76 -7.67
N ALA A 284 -5.45 15.56 -8.00
CA ALA A 284 -6.27 14.55 -8.69
C ALA A 284 -6.94 15.08 -9.96
N ILE A 285 -8.27 14.98 -10.07
CA ILE A 285 -9.03 15.45 -11.23
C ILE A 285 -8.80 16.93 -11.54
N ARG A 286 -8.51 17.77 -10.54
CA ARG A 286 -8.23 19.18 -10.74
C ARG A 286 -6.97 19.39 -11.58
N ILE A 287 -5.93 18.60 -11.32
CA ILE A 287 -4.72 18.55 -12.16
C ILE A 287 -5.07 18.01 -13.54
N CYS A 288 -5.78 16.90 -13.62
CA CYS A 288 -6.15 16.27 -14.89
C CYS A 288 -6.93 17.18 -15.84
N LEU A 289 -7.84 18.01 -15.31
CA LEU A 289 -8.63 18.92 -16.15
C LEU A 289 -7.89 20.19 -16.54
N THR A 290 -6.89 20.62 -15.80
CA THR A 290 -6.09 21.81 -16.09
C THR A 290 -4.80 21.51 -16.84
N ARG A 291 -4.34 20.25 -16.80
CA ARG A 291 -3.19 19.72 -17.54
C ARG A 291 -3.63 18.48 -18.34
N PRO A 292 -4.50 18.66 -19.35
CA PRO A 292 -5.16 17.54 -20.04
C PRO A 292 -4.16 16.63 -20.78
N GLU A 293 -2.99 17.09 -21.12
CA GLU A 293 -1.91 16.29 -21.73
C GLU A 293 -1.48 15.12 -20.83
N ILE A 294 -1.33 15.35 -19.52
CA ILE A 294 -0.98 14.29 -18.55
C ILE A 294 -2.10 13.28 -18.49
N PHE A 295 -3.34 13.77 -18.41
CA PHE A 295 -4.52 12.92 -18.30
C PHE A 295 -4.78 12.10 -19.57
N LYS A 296 -4.62 12.71 -20.75
CA LYS A 296 -4.74 12.01 -22.04
C LYS A 296 -3.70 10.88 -22.16
N THR A 297 -2.46 11.14 -21.77
CA THR A 297 -1.40 10.10 -21.75
C THR A 297 -1.82 8.90 -20.92
N GLN A 298 -2.37 9.12 -19.71
CA GLN A 298 -2.87 8.04 -18.86
C GLN A 298 -4.08 7.33 -19.48
N LEU A 299 -5.07 8.07 -19.99
CA LEU A 299 -6.25 7.49 -20.62
C LEU A 299 -5.93 6.66 -21.86
N ARG A 300 -4.99 7.13 -22.71
CA ARG A 300 -4.49 6.37 -23.87
C ARG A 300 -3.90 5.03 -23.42
N ALA A 301 -3.05 5.03 -22.40
CA ALA A 301 -2.46 3.82 -21.84
C ALA A 301 -3.53 2.84 -21.29
N LEU A 302 -4.55 3.36 -20.59
CA LEU A 302 -5.67 2.57 -20.04
C LEU A 302 -6.51 1.94 -21.16
N TYR A 303 -6.87 2.71 -22.20
CA TYR A 303 -7.61 2.18 -23.35
C TYR A 303 -6.80 1.13 -24.12
N ARG A 304 -5.52 1.36 -24.36
CA ARG A 304 -4.64 0.35 -24.99
C ARG A 304 -4.61 -0.95 -24.17
N ALA A 305 -4.49 -0.83 -22.86
CA ALA A 305 -4.48 -1.99 -21.97
C ALA A 305 -5.81 -2.75 -21.92
N SER A 306 -6.95 -2.09 -22.20
CA SER A 306 -8.26 -2.72 -22.23
C SER A 306 -8.40 -3.82 -23.31
N ALA A 307 -7.55 -3.80 -24.34
CA ALA A 307 -7.50 -4.87 -25.34
C ALA A 307 -6.98 -6.21 -24.75
N TYR A 308 -6.38 -6.20 -23.58
CA TYR A 308 -5.73 -7.36 -22.95
C TYR A 308 -6.46 -7.91 -21.72
N GLY A 309 -7.54 -7.24 -21.27
CA GLY A 309 -8.34 -7.72 -20.15
C GLY A 309 -9.46 -6.76 -19.77
N LYS A 310 -10.22 -7.10 -18.74
CA LYS A 310 -11.40 -6.34 -18.33
C LYS A 310 -10.99 -5.16 -17.43
N ILE A 311 -10.69 -4.02 -18.02
CA ILE A 311 -10.37 -2.78 -17.31
C ILE A 311 -11.63 -1.95 -17.07
N ALA A 312 -11.70 -1.33 -15.90
CA ALA A 312 -12.59 -0.23 -15.57
C ALA A 312 -11.78 0.98 -15.13
N ILE A 313 -12.22 2.18 -15.52
CA ILE A 313 -11.55 3.44 -15.19
C ILE A 313 -12.33 4.14 -14.08
N MET A 314 -11.63 4.57 -13.04
CA MET A 314 -12.20 5.27 -11.89
C MET A 314 -11.54 6.61 -11.68
N ILE A 315 -12.34 7.68 -11.60
CA ILE A 315 -11.85 9.05 -11.40
C ILE A 315 -11.99 9.45 -9.94
N PRO A 316 -10.88 9.85 -9.26
CA PRO A 316 -10.92 10.30 -7.87
C PRO A 316 -11.34 11.78 -7.76
N MET A 317 -11.69 12.20 -6.53
CA MET A 317 -11.90 13.59 -6.10
C MET A 317 -12.97 14.38 -6.87
N ILE A 318 -13.96 13.69 -7.42
CA ILE A 318 -15.12 14.33 -8.07
C ILE A 318 -15.98 15.07 -7.06
N ILE A 319 -16.46 16.25 -7.43
CA ILE A 319 -17.39 17.05 -6.61
C ILE A 319 -18.64 17.49 -7.40
N SER A 320 -18.67 17.35 -8.73
CA SER A 320 -19.78 17.83 -9.54
C SER A 320 -19.91 17.12 -10.90
N VAL A 321 -21.09 17.18 -11.47
CA VAL A 321 -21.43 16.56 -12.77
C VAL A 321 -20.60 17.09 -13.93
N TRP A 322 -20.31 18.42 -13.94
CA TRP A 322 -19.55 19.02 -15.05
C TRP A 322 -18.12 18.44 -15.16
N GLU A 323 -17.50 18.05 -14.04
CA GLU A 323 -16.18 17.38 -14.06
C GLU A 323 -16.27 16.03 -14.78
N VAL A 324 -17.31 15.24 -14.47
CA VAL A 324 -17.56 13.93 -15.11
C VAL A 324 -17.80 14.12 -16.61
N GLN A 325 -18.63 15.10 -16.99
CA GLN A 325 -18.89 15.41 -18.40
C GLN A 325 -17.62 15.81 -19.13
N LYS A 326 -16.77 16.62 -18.49
CA LYS A 326 -15.50 17.02 -19.08
C LYS A 326 -14.53 15.86 -19.24
N VAL A 327 -14.48 14.95 -18.28
CA VAL A 327 -13.72 13.69 -18.41
C VAL A 327 -14.22 12.88 -19.61
N LYS A 328 -15.53 12.72 -19.78
CA LYS A 328 -16.14 11.98 -20.91
C LYS A 328 -15.78 12.60 -22.27
N GLU A 329 -15.72 13.94 -22.36
CA GLU A 329 -15.25 14.63 -23.57
C GLU A 329 -13.80 14.22 -23.89
N ILE A 330 -12.89 14.28 -22.90
CA ILE A 330 -11.48 13.90 -23.06
C ILE A 330 -11.36 12.41 -23.43
N MET A 331 -12.16 11.52 -22.79
CA MET A 331 -12.19 10.09 -23.14
C MET A 331 -12.62 9.88 -24.61
N CYS A 332 -13.61 10.63 -25.09
CA CYS A 332 -14.01 10.57 -26.49
C CYS A 332 -12.88 11.01 -27.43
N GLU A 333 -12.19 12.13 -27.14
CA GLU A 333 -11.03 12.59 -27.91
C GLU A 333 -9.95 11.51 -27.98
N VAL A 334 -9.62 10.88 -26.84
CA VAL A 334 -8.62 9.80 -26.77
C VAL A 334 -9.03 8.60 -27.63
N LYS A 335 -10.29 8.17 -27.56
CA LYS A 335 -10.79 7.06 -28.41
C LYS A 335 -10.71 7.40 -29.91
N GLU A 336 -11.01 8.63 -30.29
CA GLU A 336 -10.86 9.07 -31.67
C GLU A 336 -9.39 9.07 -32.13
N GLU A 337 -8.47 9.51 -31.28
CA GLU A 337 -7.03 9.49 -31.56
C GLU A 337 -6.55 8.05 -31.78
N LEU A 338 -6.83 7.14 -30.84
CA LEU A 338 -6.45 5.72 -30.94
C LEU A 338 -7.06 5.05 -32.21
N SER A 339 -8.30 5.37 -32.54
CA SER A 339 -8.97 4.86 -33.73
C SER A 339 -8.31 5.33 -35.03
N LYS A 340 -7.90 6.62 -35.12
CA LYS A 340 -7.16 7.18 -36.25
C LYS A 340 -5.78 6.54 -36.42
N GLU A 341 -5.15 6.17 -35.31
CA GLU A 341 -3.84 5.51 -35.27
C GLU A 341 -3.93 3.98 -35.49
N ASN A 342 -5.15 3.42 -35.61
CA ASN A 342 -5.43 1.97 -35.67
C ASN A 342 -4.91 1.20 -34.46
N ILE A 343 -4.91 1.81 -33.27
CA ILE A 343 -4.52 1.17 -32.02
C ILE A 343 -5.77 0.47 -31.43
N PRO A 344 -5.71 -0.83 -31.15
CA PRO A 344 -6.86 -1.58 -30.63
C PRO A 344 -7.16 -1.21 -29.19
N TYR A 345 -8.45 -1.07 -28.88
CA TYR A 345 -8.96 -0.91 -27.52
C TYR A 345 -10.37 -1.54 -27.41
N GLN A 346 -10.84 -1.71 -26.17
CA GLN A 346 -12.22 -2.11 -25.88
C GLN A 346 -12.94 -0.99 -25.13
N GLU A 347 -14.27 -1.01 -25.15
CA GLU A 347 -15.07 -0.17 -24.26
C GLU A 347 -14.83 -0.61 -22.81
N VAL A 348 -14.71 0.36 -21.93
CA VAL A 348 -14.42 0.14 -20.52
C VAL A 348 -15.57 0.64 -19.65
N GLU A 349 -15.80 0.00 -18.52
CA GLU A 349 -16.67 0.56 -17.48
C GLU A 349 -16.02 1.84 -16.93
N PHE A 350 -16.82 2.89 -16.83
CA PHE A 350 -16.38 4.19 -16.35
C PHE A 350 -17.09 4.54 -15.06
N GLY A 351 -16.34 4.75 -13.99
CA GLY A 351 -16.87 5.11 -12.68
C GLY A 351 -16.12 6.23 -12.00
N ILE A 352 -16.62 6.62 -10.86
CA ILE A 352 -16.03 7.67 -10.03
C ILE A 352 -15.87 7.20 -8.58
N MET A 353 -14.89 7.78 -7.91
CA MET A 353 -14.75 7.62 -6.46
C MET A 353 -15.63 8.66 -5.75
N ILE A 354 -16.53 8.19 -4.91
CA ILE A 354 -17.33 9.03 -4.04
C ILE A 354 -16.59 9.15 -2.69
N GLU A 355 -15.90 10.24 -2.51
CA GLU A 355 -15.02 10.45 -1.37
C GLU A 355 -15.08 11.89 -0.81
N THR A 356 -15.97 12.70 -1.39
CA THR A 356 -16.25 14.05 -0.89
C THR A 356 -17.72 14.18 -0.48
N PRO A 357 -18.05 14.92 0.58
CA PRO A 357 -19.45 15.18 0.95
C PRO A 357 -20.25 15.83 -0.18
N ALA A 358 -19.62 16.66 -1.01
CA ALA A 358 -20.26 17.26 -2.17
C ALA A 358 -20.74 16.20 -3.17
N ALA A 359 -19.89 15.21 -3.52
CA ALA A 359 -20.29 14.13 -4.42
C ALA A 359 -21.44 13.29 -3.86
N VAL A 360 -21.45 13.03 -2.53
CA VAL A 360 -22.57 12.33 -1.88
C VAL A 360 -23.87 13.08 -2.08
N MET A 361 -23.87 14.40 -1.90
CA MET A 361 -25.09 15.23 -1.99
C MET A 361 -25.67 15.34 -3.40
N VAL A 362 -24.85 15.13 -4.44
CA VAL A 362 -25.27 15.14 -5.85
C VAL A 362 -25.14 13.76 -6.51
N ALA A 363 -25.15 12.70 -5.69
CA ALA A 363 -24.95 11.33 -6.17
C ALA A 363 -26.04 10.86 -7.16
N ASP A 364 -27.28 11.32 -7.03
CA ASP A 364 -28.37 10.99 -7.98
C ASP A 364 -28.11 11.53 -9.38
N GLU A 365 -27.49 12.68 -9.49
CA GLU A 365 -27.11 13.28 -10.76
C GLU A 365 -25.86 12.61 -11.33
N LEU A 366 -24.86 12.36 -10.49
CA LEU A 366 -23.63 11.69 -10.87
C LEU A 366 -23.86 10.25 -11.34
N ALA A 367 -24.79 9.53 -10.72
CA ALA A 367 -25.13 8.15 -11.08
C ALA A 367 -25.66 7.98 -12.52
N LYS A 368 -26.20 9.05 -13.12
CA LYS A 368 -26.67 9.04 -14.52
C LYS A 368 -25.52 9.13 -15.54
N GLU A 369 -24.35 9.51 -15.07
CA GLU A 369 -23.20 9.77 -15.93
C GLU A 369 -22.16 8.65 -15.93
N VAL A 370 -22.28 7.66 -15.04
CA VAL A 370 -21.25 6.65 -14.82
C VAL A 370 -21.85 5.23 -14.71
N ASP A 371 -20.99 4.21 -14.79
CA ASP A 371 -21.38 2.81 -14.70
C ASP A 371 -21.25 2.26 -13.27
N PHE A 372 -20.53 2.95 -12.38
CA PHE A 372 -20.40 2.55 -10.98
C PHE A 372 -19.90 3.68 -10.07
N PHE A 373 -20.14 3.46 -8.78
CA PHE A 373 -19.51 4.20 -7.69
C PHE A 373 -18.57 3.33 -6.88
N SER A 374 -17.42 3.87 -6.51
CA SER A 374 -16.53 3.28 -5.50
C SER A 374 -16.37 4.28 -4.36
N ILE A 375 -16.72 3.89 -3.15
CA ILE A 375 -16.73 4.79 -1.99
C ILE A 375 -15.34 4.78 -1.35
N GLY A 376 -14.64 5.92 -1.43
CA GLY A 376 -13.35 6.17 -0.79
C GLY A 376 -13.53 6.58 0.66
N THR A 377 -13.77 5.62 1.55
CA THR A 377 -14.20 5.89 2.93
C THR A 377 -13.19 6.68 3.75
N ASN A 378 -11.89 6.57 3.45
CA ASN A 378 -10.85 7.30 4.18
C ASN A 378 -10.96 8.81 3.97
N ASP A 379 -11.01 9.25 2.71
CA ASP A 379 -11.15 10.67 2.38
C ASP A 379 -12.56 11.18 2.68
N LEU A 380 -13.59 10.35 2.46
CA LEU A 380 -14.96 10.70 2.86
C LEU A 380 -15.06 10.98 4.36
N THR A 381 -14.42 10.17 5.20
CA THR A 381 -14.39 10.40 6.65
C THR A 381 -13.63 11.68 6.98
N GLN A 382 -12.43 11.84 6.41
CA GLN A 382 -11.59 13.04 6.61
C GLN A 382 -12.35 14.32 6.29
N TYR A 383 -12.99 14.41 5.14
CA TYR A 383 -13.72 15.62 4.72
C TYR A 383 -15.05 15.82 5.46
N THR A 384 -15.73 14.74 5.82
CA THR A 384 -16.99 14.82 6.57
C THR A 384 -16.76 15.31 7.99
N LEU A 385 -15.71 14.81 8.65
CA LEU A 385 -15.40 15.18 10.02
C LEU A 385 -14.50 16.43 10.12
N ALA A 386 -13.97 16.90 8.97
CA ALA A 386 -13.00 18.01 8.90
C ALA A 386 -11.74 17.72 9.75
N ILE A 387 -11.23 16.49 9.70
CA ILE A 387 -10.07 15.99 10.46
C ILE A 387 -9.02 15.48 9.51
N ASP A 388 -7.80 15.97 9.64
CA ASP A 388 -6.65 15.41 8.95
C ASP A 388 -6.27 14.06 9.59
N ARG A 389 -6.48 12.97 8.85
CA ARG A 389 -6.19 11.59 9.30
C ARG A 389 -4.70 11.29 9.49
N GLN A 390 -3.81 12.15 8.98
CA GLN A 390 -2.35 12.02 9.17
C GLN A 390 -1.86 12.71 10.44
N ASN A 391 -2.70 13.52 11.09
CA ASN A 391 -2.35 14.22 12.30
C ASN A 391 -2.66 13.36 13.54
N SER A 392 -1.63 12.70 14.09
CA SER A 392 -1.76 11.84 15.28
C SER A 392 -2.36 12.52 16.52
N GLN A 393 -2.32 13.86 16.61
CA GLN A 393 -2.94 14.59 17.71
C GLN A 393 -4.47 14.55 17.63
N LEU A 394 -5.02 14.22 16.46
CA LEU A 394 -6.46 14.18 16.20
C LEU A 394 -7.05 12.75 16.26
N ASP A 395 -6.24 11.71 16.50
CA ASP A 395 -6.67 10.30 16.49
C ASP A 395 -7.91 10.06 17.36
N ARG A 396 -7.98 10.67 18.53
CA ARG A 396 -9.13 10.52 19.44
C ARG A 396 -10.44 11.16 18.93
N PHE A 397 -10.36 12.01 17.92
CA PHE A 397 -11.52 12.66 17.30
C PHE A 397 -11.90 11.99 15.97
N TYR A 398 -10.97 11.22 15.39
CA TYR A 398 -11.20 10.52 14.14
C TYR A 398 -11.98 9.23 14.41
N ASP A 399 -13.24 9.21 14.02
CA ASP A 399 -14.13 8.05 14.13
C ASP A 399 -14.61 7.64 12.73
N ALA A 400 -14.02 6.60 12.18
CA ALA A 400 -14.41 6.06 10.88
C ALA A 400 -15.82 5.42 10.90
N HIS A 401 -16.32 5.04 12.10
CA HIS A 401 -17.68 4.52 12.30
C HIS A 401 -18.72 5.62 12.58
N HIS A 402 -18.34 6.88 12.43
CA HIS A 402 -19.21 8.00 12.75
C HIS A 402 -20.54 7.91 11.99
N PRO A 403 -21.69 8.11 12.67
CA PRO A 403 -23.02 7.95 12.04
C PRO A 403 -23.23 8.78 10.78
N ALA A 404 -22.59 9.96 10.67
CA ALA A 404 -22.65 10.79 9.47
C ALA A 404 -22.01 10.09 8.26
N VAL A 405 -20.86 9.44 8.46
CA VAL A 405 -20.15 8.70 7.39
C VAL A 405 -20.98 7.50 6.93
N LEU A 406 -21.49 6.69 7.88
CA LEU A 406 -22.34 5.54 7.56
C LEU A 406 -23.63 5.96 6.84
N LYS A 407 -24.23 7.08 7.23
CA LYS A 407 -25.40 7.63 6.54
C LYS A 407 -25.06 8.08 5.11
N MET A 408 -23.91 8.70 4.89
CA MET A 408 -23.44 9.07 3.55
C MET A 408 -23.20 7.86 2.67
N ILE A 409 -22.60 6.80 3.21
CA ILE A 409 -22.43 5.53 2.49
C ILE A 409 -23.78 4.98 2.02
N GLN A 410 -24.79 4.93 2.91
CA GLN A 410 -26.14 4.51 2.55
C GLN A 410 -26.72 5.37 1.41
N MET A 411 -26.60 6.70 1.50
CA MET A 411 -27.11 7.61 0.47
C MET A 411 -26.49 7.32 -0.90
N VAL A 412 -25.18 7.04 -0.95
CA VAL A 412 -24.48 6.71 -2.19
C VAL A 412 -24.97 5.39 -2.79
N ILE A 413 -25.12 4.35 -1.96
CA ILE A 413 -25.62 3.05 -2.39
C ILE A 413 -27.05 3.19 -2.96
N ASP A 414 -27.92 3.90 -2.25
CA ASP A 414 -29.31 4.13 -2.69
C ASP A 414 -29.36 4.89 -4.02
N SER A 415 -28.48 5.90 -4.21
CA SER A 415 -28.40 6.66 -5.46
C SER A 415 -27.92 5.80 -6.62
N ALA A 416 -26.89 4.97 -6.39
CA ALA A 416 -26.41 4.03 -7.40
C ALA A 416 -27.51 3.06 -7.85
N HIS A 417 -28.21 2.46 -6.89
CA HIS A 417 -29.28 1.50 -7.18
C HIS A 417 -30.48 2.13 -7.89
N ARG A 418 -30.83 3.37 -7.56
CA ARG A 418 -31.87 4.10 -8.32
C ARG A 418 -31.52 4.29 -9.79
N ALA A 419 -30.23 4.41 -10.09
CA ALA A 419 -29.73 4.53 -11.46
C ALA A 419 -29.37 3.18 -12.12
N ASN A 420 -29.54 2.06 -11.43
CA ASN A 420 -29.13 0.71 -11.84
C ASN A 420 -27.63 0.56 -12.12
N ILE A 421 -26.80 1.25 -11.37
CA ILE A 421 -25.36 1.06 -11.35
C ILE A 421 -24.94 0.39 -10.02
N TRP A 422 -23.77 -0.26 -10.01
CA TRP A 422 -23.27 -0.90 -8.79
C TRP A 422 -22.48 0.08 -7.91
N ALA A 423 -22.48 -0.17 -6.60
CA ALA A 423 -21.73 0.58 -5.62
C ALA A 423 -20.80 -0.34 -4.83
N GLY A 424 -19.53 0.08 -4.72
CA GLY A 424 -18.50 -0.61 -3.93
C GLY A 424 -17.86 0.28 -2.88
N ILE A 425 -17.09 -0.34 -1.96
CA ILE A 425 -16.25 0.33 -0.98
C ILE A 425 -14.80 -0.10 -1.21
N CYS A 426 -13.90 0.86 -1.46
CA CYS A 426 -12.48 0.61 -1.62
C CYS A 426 -11.60 1.20 -0.51
N GLY A 427 -12.18 1.94 0.44
CA GLY A 427 -11.49 2.44 1.62
C GLY A 427 -11.32 1.37 2.71
N GLU A 428 -10.61 1.73 3.78
CA GLU A 428 -10.27 0.79 4.86
C GLU A 428 -11.49 0.19 5.57
N LEU A 429 -12.61 0.90 5.61
CA LEU A 429 -13.85 0.38 6.19
C LEU A 429 -14.36 -0.89 5.48
N GLY A 430 -14.02 -1.11 4.20
CA GLY A 430 -14.37 -2.34 3.50
C GLY A 430 -13.78 -3.60 4.13
N ALA A 431 -12.64 -3.48 4.83
CA ALA A 431 -11.98 -4.56 5.55
C ALA A 431 -12.42 -4.71 7.00
N ASP A 432 -13.25 -3.79 7.50
CA ASP A 432 -13.75 -3.83 8.87
C ASP A 432 -14.82 -4.91 9.04
N LEU A 433 -14.43 -6.01 9.67
CA LEU A 433 -15.32 -7.15 9.89
C LEU A 433 -16.54 -6.83 10.77
N THR A 434 -16.48 -5.77 11.58
CA THR A 434 -17.60 -5.36 12.44
C THR A 434 -18.68 -4.63 11.68
N LEU A 435 -18.32 -4.02 10.54
CA LEU A 435 -19.24 -3.29 9.66
C LEU A 435 -19.74 -4.11 8.47
N THR A 436 -19.18 -5.30 8.22
CA THR A 436 -19.57 -6.14 7.07
C THR A 436 -21.09 -6.34 7.00
N ASP A 437 -21.72 -6.78 8.09
CA ASP A 437 -23.18 -6.96 8.16
C ASP A 437 -23.97 -5.67 7.89
N THR A 438 -23.44 -4.54 8.33
CA THR A 438 -24.04 -3.23 8.10
C THR A 438 -24.03 -2.89 6.61
N PHE A 439 -22.89 -3.07 5.94
CA PHE A 439 -22.77 -2.82 4.51
C PHE A 439 -23.63 -3.78 3.67
N LEU A 440 -23.71 -5.05 4.06
CA LEU A 440 -24.61 -6.01 3.42
C LEU A 440 -26.10 -5.60 3.54
N LYS A 441 -26.51 -5.10 4.70
CA LYS A 441 -27.87 -4.58 4.92
C LYS A 441 -28.13 -3.28 4.16
N MET A 442 -27.13 -2.44 3.97
CA MET A 442 -27.19 -1.24 3.13
C MET A 442 -27.34 -1.57 1.64
N GLY A 443 -27.05 -2.81 1.24
CA GLY A 443 -27.17 -3.25 -0.14
C GLY A 443 -25.89 -3.16 -0.95
N ILE A 444 -24.72 -3.05 -0.32
CA ILE A 444 -23.43 -2.96 -1.04
C ILE A 444 -23.25 -4.11 -2.05
N ASP A 445 -22.70 -3.81 -3.22
CA ASP A 445 -22.48 -4.77 -4.31
C ASP A 445 -21.03 -5.29 -4.32
N GLU A 446 -20.09 -4.47 -3.85
CA GLU A 446 -18.66 -4.77 -3.90
C GLU A 446 -17.95 -4.31 -2.64
N LEU A 447 -16.99 -5.11 -2.17
CA LEU A 447 -16.02 -4.72 -1.16
C LEU A 447 -14.61 -4.96 -1.70
N SER A 448 -13.76 -3.93 -1.67
CA SER A 448 -12.37 -3.99 -2.09
C SER A 448 -11.45 -3.76 -0.90
N VAL A 449 -10.61 -4.75 -0.62
CA VAL A 449 -9.83 -4.80 0.61
C VAL A 449 -8.36 -5.12 0.29
N SER A 450 -7.46 -4.98 1.26
CA SER A 450 -6.09 -5.47 1.06
C SER A 450 -6.10 -6.97 0.76
N PRO A 451 -5.18 -7.49 -0.08
CA PRO A 451 -5.16 -8.90 -0.45
C PRO A 451 -5.21 -9.85 0.74
N ALA A 452 -4.50 -9.53 1.83
CA ALA A 452 -4.47 -10.34 3.06
C ALA A 452 -5.83 -10.45 3.77
N MET A 453 -6.74 -9.49 3.55
CA MET A 453 -8.06 -9.46 4.19
C MET A 453 -9.15 -10.17 3.38
N VAL A 454 -8.91 -10.49 2.12
CA VAL A 454 -9.92 -11.07 1.20
C VAL A 454 -10.59 -12.30 1.81
N LEU A 455 -9.82 -13.30 2.25
CA LEU A 455 -10.41 -14.52 2.79
C LEU A 455 -11.14 -14.31 4.12
N SER A 456 -10.68 -13.38 4.95
CA SER A 456 -11.35 -13.06 6.23
C SER A 456 -12.69 -12.37 6.02
N VAL A 457 -12.75 -11.43 5.07
CA VAL A 457 -14.00 -10.76 4.68
C VAL A 457 -14.94 -11.75 4.00
N LYS A 458 -14.42 -12.64 3.14
CA LYS A 458 -15.18 -13.72 2.50
C LYS A 458 -15.85 -14.62 3.55
N GLU A 459 -15.10 -15.07 4.57
CA GLU A 459 -15.66 -15.84 5.68
C GLU A 459 -16.78 -15.08 6.38
N ASN A 460 -16.59 -13.78 6.62
CA ASN A 460 -17.57 -12.96 7.33
C ASN A 460 -18.86 -12.73 6.54
N ILE A 461 -18.77 -12.51 5.23
CA ILE A 461 -19.95 -12.37 4.34
C ILE A 461 -20.77 -13.66 4.28
N MET A 462 -20.10 -14.82 4.30
CA MET A 462 -20.74 -16.13 4.13
C MET A 462 -21.31 -16.71 5.45
N LYS A 463 -20.94 -16.15 6.61
CA LYS A 463 -21.49 -16.53 7.94
C LYS A 463 -22.90 -16.03 8.15
#